data_bb3e745003f043bac7fa8dfa910c0de4
#
_entry.id   bb3e745003f043bac7fa8dfa910c0de4
#
_cell.length_a   1.000
_cell.length_b   1.000
_cell.length_c   1.000
_cell.angle_alpha   90.00
_cell.angle_beta   90.00
_cell.angle_gamma   90.00
#
_symmetry.space_group_name_H-M   'P 1'
#
loop_
_entity.id
_entity.type
_entity.pdbx_description
1 polymer ?
#
loop_
_entity_poly.entity_id
_entity_poly.type
_entity_poly.pdbx_seq_one_letter_code
_entity_poly.pdbx_strand_id
1 'polypeptide(L)'
;MTEIEIREKYRELLNDIDFDKLELGLKTPNIFQILSVARTEIRHSNFLGWLLDPNGNHGLGRLFLTKFLRGVSTSEVATELDEFDIDRLNFNNVEIRREWKNIDLLLVFDTLVICIENKIDSKDHSNQLAKYRKTINDSFENKNKIFVYLTPTGEQPTTKSEIEHYALYSYQEIIEQFDRILKIHGKSLNSGVNQYISDYLTTIKRELMKNDELNELADKIYKNHRELIDFVFEHKSDVASELYPVFVNKIADSGWVMGSKNKGYARFLTKKLKNIIPNKGQGWPLKENFLFEIDFFGVKIRLFLKQLFLQVMWSFKIFLEKH
;
A
#
# COMPACT_ATOMS: atom_id res chain seq x y z
N MET A 1 -6.69 32.13 23.82
CA MET A 1 -7.85 31.49 24.45
C MET A 1 -7.63 31.42 25.95
N THR A 2 -8.66 31.73 26.74
CA THR A 2 -8.63 31.54 28.19
C THR A 2 -8.84 30.07 28.55
N GLU A 3 -8.50 29.66 29.77
CA GLU A 3 -8.70 28.28 30.23
C GLU A 3 -10.19 27.86 30.18
N ILE A 4 -11.10 28.79 30.46
CA ILE A 4 -12.55 28.54 30.43
C ILE A 4 -12.99 28.28 28.98
N GLU A 5 -12.60 29.11 28.04
CA GLU A 5 -12.90 28.91 26.59
C GLU A 5 -12.35 27.60 26.06
N ILE A 6 -11.13 27.20 26.45
CA ILE A 6 -10.55 25.92 26.07
C ILE A 6 -11.40 24.75 26.59
N ARG A 7 -11.83 24.80 27.86
CA ARG A 7 -12.66 23.76 28.47
C ARG A 7 -14.03 23.65 27.81
N GLU A 8 -14.64 24.76 27.42
CA GLU A 8 -15.93 24.79 26.73
C GLU A 8 -15.78 24.16 25.33
N LYS A 9 -14.83 24.61 24.52
CA LYS A 9 -14.55 24.07 23.18
C LYS A 9 -14.17 22.59 23.23
N TYR A 10 -13.46 22.14 24.25
CA TYR A 10 -13.14 20.74 24.45
C TYR A 10 -14.39 19.90 24.74
N ARG A 11 -15.35 20.42 25.53
CA ARG A 11 -16.64 19.74 25.75
C ARG A 11 -17.48 19.68 24.48
N GLU A 12 -17.47 20.74 23.67
CA GLU A 12 -18.15 20.73 22.37
C GLU A 12 -17.59 19.65 21.45
N LEU A 13 -16.25 19.52 21.37
CA LEU A 13 -15.62 18.44 20.61
C LEU A 13 -15.98 17.04 21.12
N LEU A 14 -15.97 16.84 22.44
CA LEU A 14 -16.33 15.54 23.06
C LEU A 14 -17.80 15.15 22.88
N ASN A 15 -18.69 16.11 22.59
CA ASN A 15 -20.11 15.86 22.32
C ASN A 15 -20.43 15.87 20.80
N ASP A 16 -19.42 16.02 19.94
CA ASP A 16 -19.61 15.98 18.49
C ASP A 16 -19.73 14.53 18.02
N ILE A 17 -20.89 14.18 17.46
CA ILE A 17 -21.18 12.83 16.96
C ILE A 17 -20.22 12.40 15.83
N ASP A 18 -19.70 13.35 15.07
CA ASP A 18 -18.73 13.06 14.00
C ASP A 18 -17.36 12.74 14.59
N PHE A 19 -17.02 13.32 15.77
CA PHE A 19 -15.82 12.94 16.53
C PHE A 19 -15.93 11.51 17.07
N ASP A 20 -17.08 11.12 17.65
CA ASP A 20 -17.33 9.75 18.10
C ASP A 20 -17.20 8.74 16.94
N LYS A 21 -17.76 9.06 15.77
CA LYS A 21 -17.64 8.21 14.55
C LYS A 21 -16.19 8.08 14.10
N LEU A 22 -15.42 9.18 14.08
CA LEU A 22 -14.01 9.16 13.73
C LEU A 22 -13.22 8.30 14.72
N GLU A 23 -13.43 8.48 16.02
CA GLU A 23 -12.73 7.69 17.04
C GLU A 23 -13.05 6.20 16.92
N LEU A 24 -14.31 5.84 16.71
CA LEU A 24 -14.73 4.46 16.48
C LEU A 24 -14.10 3.89 15.21
N GLY A 25 -14.12 4.63 14.11
CA GLY A 25 -13.52 4.22 12.84
C GLY A 25 -12.01 4.00 12.94
N LEU A 26 -11.30 4.85 13.68
CA LEU A 26 -9.86 4.69 13.92
C LEU A 26 -9.53 3.47 14.80
N LYS A 27 -10.45 3.06 15.69
CA LYS A 27 -10.30 1.89 16.57
C LYS A 27 -10.73 0.59 15.92
N THR A 28 -11.48 0.64 14.80
CA THR A 28 -11.96 -0.56 14.11
C THR A 28 -10.78 -1.36 13.56
N PRO A 29 -10.58 -2.62 13.98
CA PRO A 29 -9.47 -3.43 13.48
C PRO A 29 -9.68 -3.77 11.99
N ASN A 30 -8.59 -3.76 11.23
CA ASN A 30 -8.56 -4.14 9.83
C ASN A 30 -7.38 -5.09 9.60
N ILE A 31 -7.67 -6.27 9.02
CA ILE A 31 -6.66 -7.32 8.89
C ILE A 31 -5.46 -6.90 8.02
N PHE A 32 -5.67 -6.11 6.96
CA PHE A 32 -4.59 -5.66 6.09
C PHE A 32 -3.63 -4.68 6.80
N GLN A 33 -4.17 -3.87 7.71
CA GLN A 33 -3.36 -2.98 8.56
C GLN A 33 -2.61 -3.75 9.64
N ILE A 34 -3.29 -4.69 10.32
CA ILE A 34 -2.68 -5.55 11.35
C ILE A 34 -1.48 -6.32 10.79
N LEU A 35 -1.61 -6.85 9.57
CA LEU A 35 -0.54 -7.58 8.89
C LEU A 35 0.49 -6.66 8.20
N SER A 36 0.28 -5.32 8.23
CA SER A 36 1.14 -4.33 7.56
C SER A 36 1.29 -4.56 6.05
N VAL A 37 0.22 -5.02 5.39
CA VAL A 37 0.22 -5.36 3.95
C VAL A 37 -0.66 -4.44 3.11
N ALA A 38 -1.19 -3.37 3.70
CA ALA A 38 -2.17 -2.48 3.10
C ALA A 38 -1.73 -1.78 1.79
N ARG A 39 -0.41 -1.69 1.52
CA ARG A 39 0.16 -1.09 0.30
C ARG A 39 1.08 -2.05 -0.49
N THR A 40 0.97 -3.34 -0.24
CA THR A 40 1.85 -4.34 -0.85
C THR A 40 1.17 -4.94 -2.10
N GLU A 41 1.60 -4.56 -3.31
CA GLU A 41 1.01 -4.97 -4.61
C GLU A 41 0.72 -6.47 -4.71
N ILE A 42 1.70 -7.31 -4.36
CA ILE A 42 1.54 -8.77 -4.38
C ILE A 42 0.40 -9.27 -3.46
N ARG A 43 0.11 -8.58 -2.35
CA ARG A 43 -0.96 -8.96 -1.44
C ARG A 43 -2.33 -8.59 -2.00
N HIS A 44 -2.42 -7.44 -2.67
CA HIS A 44 -3.62 -7.07 -3.41
C HIS A 44 -3.88 -8.05 -4.56
N SER A 45 -2.85 -8.39 -5.34
CA SER A 45 -2.96 -9.40 -6.41
C SER A 45 -3.38 -10.76 -5.87
N ASN A 46 -2.87 -11.19 -4.70
CA ASN A 46 -3.29 -12.42 -4.04
C ASN A 46 -4.77 -12.40 -3.64
N PHE A 47 -5.23 -11.28 -3.06
CA PHE A 47 -6.62 -11.15 -2.62
C PHE A 47 -7.58 -11.06 -3.81
N LEU A 48 -7.22 -10.28 -4.83
CA LEU A 48 -7.99 -10.21 -6.08
C LEU A 48 -8.03 -11.56 -6.79
N GLY A 49 -6.93 -12.30 -6.85
CA GLY A 49 -6.90 -13.64 -7.42
C GLY A 49 -7.84 -14.60 -6.70
N TRP A 50 -7.96 -14.50 -5.37
CA TRP A 50 -8.95 -15.27 -4.62
C TRP A 50 -10.37 -14.86 -4.95
N LEU A 51 -10.66 -13.56 -5.05
CA LEU A 51 -12.00 -13.04 -5.40
C LEU A 51 -12.42 -13.34 -6.85
N LEU A 52 -11.45 -13.38 -7.77
CA LEU A 52 -11.68 -13.68 -9.18
C LEU A 52 -11.82 -15.18 -9.46
N ASP A 53 -11.50 -16.06 -8.50
CA ASP A 53 -11.64 -17.50 -8.66
C ASP A 53 -13.10 -17.95 -8.42
N PRO A 54 -13.86 -18.35 -9.45
CA PRO A 54 -15.26 -18.77 -9.26
C PRO A 54 -15.41 -20.05 -8.42
N ASN A 55 -14.33 -20.82 -8.27
CA ASN A 55 -14.27 -22.02 -7.44
C ASN A 55 -13.70 -21.73 -6.04
N GLY A 56 -13.37 -20.45 -5.76
CA GLY A 56 -12.88 -20.02 -4.47
C GLY A 56 -13.92 -20.16 -3.35
N ASN A 57 -13.43 -20.33 -2.12
CA ASN A 57 -14.28 -20.53 -0.94
C ASN A 57 -14.94 -19.24 -0.40
N HIS A 58 -14.97 -18.16 -1.20
CA HIS A 58 -15.63 -16.90 -0.84
C HIS A 58 -17.15 -16.92 -1.03
N GLY A 59 -17.72 -17.94 -1.69
CA GLY A 59 -19.17 -18.09 -1.87
C GLY A 59 -19.82 -17.14 -2.88
N LEU A 60 -19.04 -16.36 -3.62
CA LEU A 60 -19.53 -15.48 -4.70
C LEU A 60 -19.71 -16.22 -6.04
N GLY A 61 -19.11 -17.42 -6.15
CA GLY A 61 -19.06 -18.13 -7.43
C GLY A 61 -18.48 -17.25 -8.53
N ARG A 62 -19.10 -17.23 -9.71
CA ARG A 62 -18.64 -16.41 -10.84
C ARG A 62 -19.06 -14.93 -10.78
N LEU A 63 -19.79 -14.50 -9.74
CA LEU A 63 -20.44 -13.18 -9.73
C LEU A 63 -19.45 -12.02 -9.90
N PHE A 64 -18.39 -12.00 -9.09
CA PHE A 64 -17.40 -10.92 -9.19
C PHE A 64 -16.60 -11.01 -10.48
N LEU A 65 -16.14 -12.19 -10.87
CA LEU A 65 -15.42 -12.40 -12.12
C LEU A 65 -16.22 -11.94 -13.34
N THR A 66 -17.52 -12.27 -13.41
CA THR A 66 -18.40 -11.80 -14.50
C THR A 66 -18.50 -10.27 -14.52
N LYS A 67 -18.63 -9.62 -13.36
CA LYS A 67 -18.67 -8.14 -13.29
C LYS A 67 -17.35 -7.49 -13.70
N PHE A 68 -16.25 -8.07 -13.27
CA PHE A 68 -14.91 -7.62 -13.66
C PHE A 68 -14.73 -7.74 -15.19
N LEU A 69 -15.08 -8.87 -15.80
CA LEU A 69 -14.98 -9.07 -17.25
C LEU A 69 -15.84 -8.06 -18.03
N ARG A 70 -17.07 -7.81 -17.58
CA ARG A 70 -17.95 -6.80 -18.16
C ARG A 70 -17.38 -5.39 -18.05
N GLY A 71 -16.72 -5.05 -16.93
CA GLY A 71 -15.99 -3.79 -16.81
C GLY A 71 -14.83 -3.69 -17.80
N VAL A 72 -14.04 -4.76 -17.93
CA VAL A 72 -12.93 -4.81 -18.89
C VAL A 72 -13.41 -4.71 -20.33
N SER A 73 -14.55 -5.34 -20.69
CA SER A 73 -15.10 -5.33 -22.06
C SER A 73 -15.60 -3.96 -22.52
N THR A 74 -15.77 -2.98 -21.62
CA THR A 74 -16.10 -1.59 -22.00
C THR A 74 -14.91 -0.83 -22.60
N SER A 75 -13.70 -1.37 -22.46
CA SER A 75 -12.49 -0.75 -23.02
C SER A 75 -12.39 -0.99 -24.52
N GLU A 76 -12.09 0.06 -25.28
CA GLU A 76 -11.85 -0.02 -26.73
C GLU A 76 -10.70 -0.97 -27.12
N VAL A 77 -9.83 -1.30 -26.19
CA VAL A 77 -8.69 -2.20 -26.40
C VAL A 77 -9.09 -3.67 -26.22
N ALA A 78 -10.19 -3.96 -25.52
CA ALA A 78 -10.65 -5.32 -25.22
C ALA A 78 -11.63 -5.84 -26.30
N THR A 79 -11.36 -5.60 -27.58
CA THR A 79 -12.23 -5.93 -28.71
C THR A 79 -12.56 -7.41 -28.87
N GLU A 80 -11.76 -8.30 -28.26
CA GLU A 80 -11.91 -9.75 -28.28
C GLU A 80 -12.90 -10.26 -27.22
N LEU A 81 -13.61 -9.39 -26.51
CA LEU A 81 -14.52 -9.74 -25.43
C LEU A 81 -15.74 -8.84 -25.42
N ASP A 82 -16.85 -9.34 -25.89
CA ASP A 82 -18.13 -8.68 -25.72
C ASP A 82 -18.99 -9.35 -24.61
N GLU A 83 -20.18 -8.82 -24.34
CA GLU A 83 -21.09 -9.36 -23.33
C GLU A 83 -21.55 -10.79 -23.65
N PHE A 84 -21.72 -11.13 -24.93
CA PHE A 84 -22.13 -12.47 -25.37
C PHE A 84 -20.97 -13.46 -25.24
N ASP A 85 -19.75 -13.03 -25.50
CA ASP A 85 -18.55 -13.84 -25.30
C ASP A 85 -18.36 -14.17 -23.83
N ILE A 86 -18.58 -13.21 -22.92
CA ILE A 86 -18.50 -13.43 -21.47
C ILE A 86 -19.51 -14.49 -21.04
N ASP A 87 -20.74 -14.46 -21.53
CA ASP A 87 -21.78 -15.41 -21.16
C ASP A 87 -21.50 -16.84 -21.66
N ARG A 88 -20.67 -16.99 -22.70
CA ARG A 88 -20.23 -18.28 -23.27
C ARG A 88 -19.00 -18.86 -22.59
N LEU A 89 -18.27 -18.10 -21.79
CA LEU A 89 -17.08 -18.59 -21.11
C LEU A 89 -17.41 -19.72 -20.14
N ASN A 90 -16.55 -20.73 -20.13
CA ASN A 90 -16.63 -21.83 -19.16
C ASN A 90 -15.98 -21.42 -17.83
N PHE A 91 -16.76 -20.87 -16.93
CA PHE A 91 -16.28 -20.44 -15.62
C PHE A 91 -15.85 -21.59 -14.70
N ASN A 92 -16.28 -22.82 -14.96
CA ASN A 92 -15.89 -23.97 -14.14
C ASN A 92 -14.45 -24.42 -14.42
N ASN A 93 -13.90 -24.06 -15.59
CA ASN A 93 -12.58 -24.48 -16.04
C ASN A 93 -11.59 -23.31 -16.15
N VAL A 94 -11.86 -22.20 -15.46
CA VAL A 94 -10.91 -21.09 -15.41
C VAL A 94 -9.83 -21.37 -14.40
N GLU A 95 -8.56 -21.15 -14.78
CA GLU A 95 -7.42 -21.23 -13.91
C GLU A 95 -6.93 -19.83 -13.55
N ILE A 96 -6.80 -19.55 -12.26
CA ILE A 96 -6.26 -18.28 -11.75
C ILE A 96 -4.81 -18.51 -11.31
N ARG A 97 -3.84 -17.90 -12.04
CA ARG A 97 -2.42 -17.97 -11.72
C ARG A 97 -1.96 -16.63 -11.15
N ARG A 98 -1.17 -16.69 -10.09
CA ARG A 98 -0.54 -15.54 -9.44
C ARG A 98 0.96 -15.63 -9.61
N GLU A 99 1.63 -14.47 -9.83
CA GLU A 99 3.09 -14.38 -9.97
C GLU A 99 3.67 -15.33 -11.07
N TRP A 100 2.83 -15.67 -12.05
CA TRP A 100 3.28 -16.56 -13.12
C TRP A 100 4.18 -15.83 -14.10
N LYS A 101 5.45 -16.24 -14.18
CA LYS A 101 6.50 -15.57 -14.97
C LYS A 101 6.62 -14.06 -14.65
N ASN A 102 6.43 -13.70 -13.39
CA ASN A 102 6.38 -12.33 -12.83
C ASN A 102 5.17 -11.50 -13.28
N ILE A 103 4.13 -12.10 -13.81
CA ILE A 103 2.84 -11.48 -14.09
C ILE A 103 1.99 -11.58 -12.82
N ASP A 104 1.46 -10.46 -12.36
CA ASP A 104 0.73 -10.39 -11.07
C ASP A 104 -0.46 -11.34 -11.03
N LEU A 105 -1.34 -11.27 -12.04
CA LEU A 105 -2.50 -12.14 -12.18
C LEU A 105 -2.72 -12.56 -13.62
N LEU A 106 -3.05 -13.84 -13.80
CA LEU A 106 -3.39 -14.41 -15.08
C LEU A 106 -4.65 -15.27 -14.93
N LEU A 107 -5.68 -14.97 -15.73
CA LEU A 107 -6.90 -15.75 -15.82
C LEU A 107 -6.85 -16.54 -17.13
N VAL A 108 -6.87 -17.86 -17.06
CA VAL A 108 -6.76 -18.75 -18.23
C VAL A 108 -8.06 -19.52 -18.42
N PHE A 109 -8.83 -19.12 -19.42
CA PHE A 109 -10.02 -19.84 -19.89
C PHE A 109 -9.67 -20.79 -21.03
N ASP A 110 -10.64 -21.55 -21.51
CA ASP A 110 -10.44 -22.47 -22.65
C ASP A 110 -10.03 -21.73 -23.93
N THR A 111 -10.64 -20.56 -24.20
CA THR A 111 -10.43 -19.77 -25.43
C THR A 111 -9.81 -18.39 -25.22
N LEU A 112 -9.69 -17.93 -23.97
CA LEU A 112 -9.27 -16.56 -23.61
C LEU A 112 -8.22 -16.59 -22.50
N VAL A 113 -7.26 -15.68 -22.56
CA VAL A 113 -6.32 -15.38 -21.48
C VAL A 113 -6.40 -13.90 -21.14
N ILE A 114 -6.51 -13.58 -19.86
CA ILE A 114 -6.48 -12.22 -19.37
C ILE A 114 -5.25 -12.05 -18.48
N CYS A 115 -4.37 -11.16 -18.88
CA CYS A 115 -3.16 -10.79 -18.17
C CYS A 115 -3.39 -9.47 -17.43
N ILE A 116 -3.29 -9.47 -16.12
CA ILE A 116 -3.52 -8.28 -15.28
C ILE A 116 -2.20 -7.89 -14.64
N GLU A 117 -1.76 -6.68 -14.91
CA GLU A 117 -0.69 -6.00 -14.19
C GLU A 117 -1.28 -5.04 -13.17
N ASN A 118 -0.91 -5.20 -11.93
CA ASN A 118 -1.43 -4.44 -10.80
C ASN A 118 -0.39 -3.43 -10.30
N LYS A 119 -0.72 -2.14 -10.33
CA LYS A 119 0.14 -1.05 -9.87
C LYS A 119 -0.58 -0.20 -8.84
N ILE A 120 0.03 -0.08 -7.66
CA ILE A 120 -0.52 0.71 -6.54
C ILE A 120 0.31 1.97 -6.31
N ASP A 121 1.59 1.82 -6.04
CA ASP A 121 2.52 2.92 -5.73
C ASP A 121 3.63 3.07 -6.76
N SER A 122 3.87 2.02 -7.54
CA SER A 122 4.93 1.98 -8.54
C SER A 122 4.37 2.32 -9.92
N LYS A 123 5.26 2.84 -10.78
CA LYS A 123 4.98 2.96 -12.21
C LYS A 123 5.53 1.74 -12.94
N ASP A 124 5.02 1.49 -14.15
CA ASP A 124 5.61 0.47 -15.00
C ASP A 124 7.07 0.82 -15.31
N HIS A 125 7.96 -0.16 -15.15
CA HIS A 125 9.35 -0.02 -15.51
C HIS A 125 9.55 -0.31 -17.02
N SER A 126 10.56 0.32 -17.62
CA SER A 126 10.87 0.20 -19.04
C SER A 126 10.77 -1.25 -19.53
N ASN A 127 9.92 -1.50 -20.54
CA ASN A 127 9.68 -2.79 -21.20
C ASN A 127 8.97 -3.89 -20.38
N GLN A 128 8.51 -3.65 -19.15
CA GLN A 128 7.81 -4.67 -18.35
C GLN A 128 6.55 -5.16 -19.08
N LEU A 129 5.68 -4.26 -19.49
CA LEU A 129 4.41 -4.55 -20.14
C LEU A 129 4.61 -5.23 -21.48
N ALA A 130 5.53 -4.74 -22.32
CA ALA A 130 5.89 -5.36 -23.61
C ALA A 130 6.43 -6.80 -23.41
N LYS A 131 7.24 -7.03 -22.39
CA LYS A 131 7.73 -8.36 -22.05
C LYS A 131 6.58 -9.30 -21.66
N TYR A 132 5.60 -8.83 -20.91
CA TYR A 132 4.45 -9.64 -20.54
C TYR A 132 3.59 -9.97 -21.73
N ARG A 133 3.32 -9.01 -22.63
CA ARG A 133 2.60 -9.27 -23.88
C ARG A 133 3.32 -10.35 -24.71
N LYS A 134 4.63 -10.21 -24.88
CA LYS A 134 5.40 -11.24 -25.59
C LYS A 134 5.30 -12.60 -24.92
N THR A 135 5.50 -12.66 -23.60
CA THR A 135 5.42 -13.91 -22.83
C THR A 135 4.07 -14.60 -22.97
N ILE A 136 2.98 -13.84 -22.92
CA ILE A 136 1.62 -14.36 -23.07
C ILE A 136 1.38 -14.81 -24.51
N ASN A 137 1.79 -14.04 -25.52
CA ASN A 137 1.65 -14.40 -26.92
C ASN A 137 2.37 -15.72 -27.24
N ASP A 138 3.60 -15.86 -26.76
CA ASP A 138 4.42 -17.08 -26.98
C ASP A 138 3.87 -18.29 -26.21
N SER A 139 3.21 -18.09 -25.05
CA SER A 139 2.74 -19.19 -24.19
C SER A 139 1.31 -19.65 -24.49
N PHE A 140 0.51 -18.84 -25.17
CA PHE A 140 -0.91 -19.10 -25.42
C PHE A 140 -1.32 -18.75 -26.86
N GLU A 141 -0.59 -19.30 -27.85
CA GLU A 141 -0.75 -18.97 -29.28
C GLU A 141 -2.20 -19.08 -29.78
N ASN A 142 -2.95 -20.08 -29.32
CA ASN A 142 -4.29 -20.42 -29.81
C ASN A 142 -5.44 -19.83 -28.97
N LYS A 143 -5.15 -18.86 -28.10
CA LYS A 143 -6.17 -18.19 -27.28
C LYS A 143 -6.25 -16.70 -27.57
N ASN A 144 -7.42 -16.11 -27.46
CA ASN A 144 -7.60 -14.66 -27.41
C ASN A 144 -6.88 -14.10 -26.19
N LYS A 145 -6.40 -12.87 -26.26
CA LYS A 145 -5.57 -12.28 -25.21
C LYS A 145 -6.04 -10.87 -24.89
N ILE A 146 -6.29 -10.63 -23.62
CA ILE A 146 -6.61 -9.29 -23.11
C ILE A 146 -5.59 -8.93 -22.05
N PHE A 147 -5.07 -7.73 -22.14
CA PHE A 147 -4.13 -7.18 -21.17
C PHE A 147 -4.84 -6.07 -20.40
N VAL A 148 -4.75 -6.13 -19.07
CA VAL A 148 -5.39 -5.17 -18.17
C VAL A 148 -4.32 -4.49 -17.33
N TYR A 149 -4.35 -3.17 -17.29
CA TYR A 149 -3.53 -2.36 -16.42
C TYR A 149 -4.39 -1.83 -15.28
N LEU A 150 -4.24 -2.38 -14.10
CA LEU A 150 -5.02 -2.08 -12.91
C LEU A 150 -4.27 -1.08 -12.03
N THR A 151 -4.89 0.08 -11.81
CA THR A 151 -4.32 1.15 -10.99
C THR A 151 -5.38 1.72 -10.04
N PRO A 152 -5.03 2.57 -9.06
CA PRO A 152 -6.02 3.17 -8.17
C PRO A 152 -7.17 3.86 -8.91
N THR A 153 -6.87 4.71 -9.88
CA THR A 153 -7.87 5.56 -10.57
C THR A 153 -7.94 5.35 -12.10
N GLY A 154 -7.32 4.27 -12.62
CA GLY A 154 -7.34 3.96 -14.06
C GLY A 154 -6.31 4.76 -14.87
N GLU A 155 -5.15 5.05 -14.26
CA GLU A 155 -4.07 5.77 -14.94
C GLU A 155 -3.48 4.93 -16.08
N GLN A 156 -3.02 5.64 -17.12
CA GLN A 156 -2.36 5.03 -18.26
C GLN A 156 -0.94 4.56 -17.92
N PRO A 157 -0.45 3.48 -18.58
CA PRO A 157 0.94 3.10 -18.54
C PRO A 157 1.88 4.27 -18.87
N THR A 158 3.04 4.33 -18.23
CA THR A 158 4.08 5.33 -18.55
C THR A 158 4.76 5.02 -19.88
N THR A 159 4.81 3.74 -20.25
CA THR A 159 5.33 3.27 -21.53
C THR A 159 4.33 3.52 -22.65
N LYS A 160 4.49 4.61 -23.39
CA LYS A 160 3.52 5.09 -24.40
C LYS A 160 3.14 4.05 -25.45
N SER A 161 4.07 3.18 -25.86
CA SER A 161 3.80 2.11 -26.84
C SER A 161 2.85 1.02 -26.31
N GLU A 162 2.61 0.98 -25.02
CA GLU A 162 1.76 -0.04 -24.41
C GLU A 162 0.34 0.46 -24.10
N ILE A 163 0.09 1.77 -24.21
CA ILE A 163 -1.24 2.35 -23.92
C ILE A 163 -2.34 1.75 -24.79
N GLU A 164 -2.07 1.52 -26.08
CA GLU A 164 -3.03 0.94 -27.03
C GLU A 164 -3.23 -0.57 -26.91
N HIS A 165 -2.50 -1.21 -26.00
CA HIS A 165 -2.53 -2.67 -25.80
C HIS A 165 -3.13 -3.10 -24.47
N TYR A 166 -3.28 -2.18 -23.52
CA TYR A 166 -3.78 -2.47 -22.19
C TYR A 166 -5.12 -1.80 -21.93
N ALA A 167 -6.14 -2.58 -21.60
CA ALA A 167 -7.39 -2.07 -21.07
C ALA A 167 -7.12 -1.47 -19.69
N LEU A 168 -7.53 -0.23 -19.50
CA LEU A 168 -7.38 0.44 -18.20
C LEU A 168 -8.51 -0.02 -17.29
N TYR A 169 -8.16 -0.35 -16.06
CA TYR A 169 -9.11 -0.72 -15.03
C TYR A 169 -8.71 -0.09 -13.70
N SER A 170 -9.69 0.24 -12.86
CA SER A 170 -9.42 0.94 -11.61
C SER A 170 -9.88 0.19 -10.37
N TYR A 171 -9.20 0.45 -9.25
CA TYR A 171 -9.69 0.02 -7.94
C TYR A 171 -11.00 0.71 -7.57
N GLN A 172 -11.28 1.90 -8.12
CA GLN A 172 -12.56 2.57 -7.96
C GLN A 172 -13.71 1.72 -8.51
N GLU A 173 -13.54 1.13 -9.70
CA GLU A 173 -14.55 0.23 -10.30
C GLU A 173 -14.72 -1.04 -9.47
N ILE A 174 -13.64 -1.58 -8.90
CA ILE A 174 -13.69 -2.74 -7.98
C ILE A 174 -14.53 -2.39 -6.74
N ILE A 175 -14.31 -1.22 -6.14
CA ILE A 175 -15.08 -0.72 -4.99
C ILE A 175 -16.57 -0.66 -5.34
N GLU A 176 -16.93 -0.02 -6.45
CA GLU A 176 -18.32 0.14 -6.87
C GLU A 176 -19.01 -1.20 -7.12
N GLN A 177 -18.30 -2.14 -7.71
CA GLN A 177 -18.83 -3.49 -7.92
C GLN A 177 -19.07 -4.21 -6.61
N PHE A 178 -18.14 -4.16 -5.66
CA PHE A 178 -18.31 -4.80 -4.36
C PHE A 178 -19.33 -4.09 -3.48
N ASP A 179 -19.43 -2.78 -3.50
CA ASP A 179 -20.49 -2.05 -2.79
C ASP A 179 -21.89 -2.54 -3.24
N ARG A 180 -22.07 -2.79 -4.56
CA ARG A 180 -23.30 -3.39 -5.10
C ARG A 180 -23.47 -4.85 -4.70
N ILE A 181 -22.41 -5.66 -4.76
CA ILE A 181 -22.42 -7.07 -4.36
C ILE A 181 -22.80 -7.21 -2.89
N LEU A 182 -22.15 -6.47 -2.01
CA LEU A 182 -22.40 -6.54 -0.57
C LEU A 182 -23.79 -6.03 -0.20
N LYS A 183 -24.29 -5.01 -0.89
CA LYS A 183 -25.64 -4.50 -0.69
C LYS A 183 -26.70 -5.56 -0.99
N ILE A 184 -26.50 -6.39 -2.01
CA ILE A 184 -27.46 -7.40 -2.46
C ILE A 184 -27.22 -8.74 -1.76
N HIS A 185 -25.98 -9.20 -1.69
CA HIS A 185 -25.60 -10.55 -1.29
C HIS A 185 -24.92 -10.63 0.08
N GLY A 186 -24.56 -9.51 0.70
CA GLY A 186 -23.77 -9.48 1.95
C GLY A 186 -24.40 -10.29 3.08
N LYS A 187 -25.74 -10.33 3.16
CA LYS A 187 -26.46 -11.13 4.18
C LYS A 187 -26.40 -12.64 3.94
N SER A 188 -26.16 -13.07 2.70
CA SER A 188 -26.07 -14.50 2.32
C SER A 188 -24.63 -15.03 2.32
N LEU A 189 -23.64 -14.14 2.37
CA LEU A 189 -22.24 -14.52 2.48
C LEU A 189 -21.90 -14.99 3.90
N ASN A 190 -20.91 -15.86 4.01
CA ASN A 190 -20.30 -16.16 5.29
C ASN A 190 -19.80 -14.87 5.97
N SER A 191 -20.05 -14.72 7.28
CA SER A 191 -19.71 -13.49 8.01
C SER A 191 -18.21 -13.16 7.94
N GLY A 192 -17.33 -14.16 7.96
CA GLY A 192 -15.88 -13.97 7.81
C GLY A 192 -15.51 -13.46 6.42
N VAL A 193 -16.13 -14.02 5.37
CA VAL A 193 -15.91 -13.54 3.99
C VAL A 193 -16.40 -12.10 3.83
N ASN A 194 -17.59 -11.81 4.36
CA ASN A 194 -18.12 -10.44 4.32
C ASN A 194 -17.16 -9.46 5.02
N GLN A 195 -16.62 -9.85 6.19
CA GLN A 195 -15.64 -9.04 6.91
C GLN A 195 -14.34 -8.85 6.10
N TYR A 196 -13.79 -9.91 5.49
CA TYR A 196 -12.57 -9.81 4.68
C TYR A 196 -12.74 -8.87 3.49
N ILE A 197 -13.88 -8.95 2.80
CA ILE A 197 -14.20 -8.04 1.69
C ILE A 197 -14.36 -6.60 2.21
N SER A 198 -15.07 -6.39 3.31
CA SER A 198 -15.25 -5.08 3.93
C SER A 198 -13.92 -4.46 4.38
N ASP A 199 -13.04 -5.25 5.00
CA ASP A 199 -11.69 -4.82 5.38
C ASP A 199 -10.86 -4.44 4.14
N TYR A 200 -10.98 -5.22 3.07
CA TYR A 200 -10.29 -4.94 1.82
C TYR A 200 -10.76 -3.63 1.18
N LEU A 201 -12.07 -3.43 1.06
CA LEU A 201 -12.64 -2.18 0.53
C LEU A 201 -12.24 -0.96 1.36
N THR A 202 -12.28 -1.09 2.69
CA THR A 202 -11.81 -0.03 3.60
C THR A 202 -10.33 0.27 3.36
N THR A 203 -9.51 -0.75 3.17
CA THR A 203 -8.08 -0.59 2.88
C THR A 203 -7.86 0.13 1.55
N ILE A 204 -8.55 -0.26 0.48
CA ILE A 204 -8.43 0.39 -0.82
C ILE A 204 -8.86 1.87 -0.73
N LYS A 205 -10.05 2.14 -0.17
CA LYS A 205 -10.59 3.49 0.01
C LYS A 205 -9.60 4.38 0.76
N ARG A 206 -9.05 3.90 1.88
CA ARG A 206 -8.14 4.65 2.75
C ARG A 206 -6.75 4.82 2.17
N GLU A 207 -6.14 3.73 1.71
CA GLU A 207 -4.72 3.73 1.37
C GLU A 207 -4.46 4.10 -0.09
N LEU A 208 -5.33 3.70 -1.02
CA LEU A 208 -5.12 3.89 -2.44
C LEU A 208 -5.86 5.12 -2.97
N MET A 209 -7.11 5.33 -2.53
CA MET A 209 -7.94 6.41 -3.07
C MET A 209 -7.79 7.71 -2.28
N LYS A 210 -7.22 7.67 -1.07
CA LYS A 210 -7.16 8.81 -0.14
C LYS A 210 -8.52 9.46 0.12
N ASN A 211 -9.58 8.73 -0.14
CA ASN A 211 -10.97 9.18 -0.04
C ASN A 211 -11.71 8.20 0.88
N ASP A 212 -11.61 8.44 2.17
CA ASP A 212 -12.18 7.61 3.23
C ASP A 212 -13.18 8.49 4.01
N GLU A 213 -14.29 7.91 4.43
CA GLU A 213 -15.26 8.56 5.32
C GLU A 213 -14.57 9.18 6.56
N LEU A 214 -13.48 8.57 7.04
CA LEU A 214 -12.69 9.13 8.14
C LEU A 214 -11.98 10.43 7.78
N ASN A 215 -11.52 10.59 6.53
CA ASN A 215 -10.93 11.85 6.07
C ASN A 215 -11.99 12.94 5.96
N GLU A 216 -13.19 12.61 5.46
CA GLU A 216 -14.32 13.53 5.42
C GLU A 216 -14.77 13.95 6.83
N LEU A 217 -14.86 12.99 7.75
CA LEU A 217 -15.15 13.25 9.17
C LEU A 217 -14.07 14.13 9.80
N ALA A 218 -12.79 13.84 9.56
CA ALA A 218 -11.66 14.61 10.07
C ALA A 218 -11.70 16.07 9.57
N ASP A 219 -11.97 16.27 8.26
CA ASP A 219 -12.12 17.61 7.67
C ASP A 219 -13.31 18.37 8.27
N LYS A 220 -14.44 17.70 8.47
CA LYS A 220 -15.63 18.29 9.08
C LYS A 220 -15.39 18.68 10.53
N ILE A 221 -14.78 17.78 11.32
CA ILE A 221 -14.41 18.04 12.71
C ILE A 221 -13.43 19.22 12.77
N TYR A 222 -12.40 19.24 11.90
CA TYR A 222 -11.46 20.35 11.85
C TYR A 222 -12.18 21.68 11.57
N LYS A 223 -13.10 21.74 10.61
CA LYS A 223 -13.87 22.94 10.28
C LYS A 223 -14.72 23.41 11.45
N ASN A 224 -15.38 22.49 12.15
CA ASN A 224 -16.27 22.81 13.27
C ASN A 224 -15.50 23.24 14.52
N HIS A 225 -14.34 22.65 14.78
CA HIS A 225 -13.57 22.83 16.01
C HIS A 225 -12.18 23.46 15.76
N ARG A 226 -12.06 24.23 14.68
CA ARG A 226 -10.79 24.75 14.17
C ARG A 226 -9.96 25.46 15.21
N GLU A 227 -10.55 26.38 15.97
CA GLU A 227 -9.82 27.20 16.94
C GLU A 227 -9.19 26.35 18.06
N LEU A 228 -9.89 25.32 18.53
CA LEU A 228 -9.36 24.39 19.53
C LEU A 228 -8.22 23.55 18.94
N ILE A 229 -8.42 23.00 17.73
CA ILE A 229 -7.45 22.15 17.08
C ILE A 229 -6.18 22.93 16.74
N ASP A 230 -6.30 24.13 16.17
CA ASP A 230 -5.16 25.01 15.87
C ASP A 230 -4.42 25.36 17.16
N PHE A 231 -5.13 25.68 18.25
CA PHE A 231 -4.52 25.92 19.55
C PHE A 231 -3.72 24.72 20.06
N VAL A 232 -4.26 23.51 19.97
CA VAL A 232 -3.57 22.27 20.35
C VAL A 232 -2.31 22.06 19.50
N PHE A 233 -2.40 22.30 18.18
CA PHE A 233 -1.25 22.21 17.27
C PHE A 233 -0.14 23.21 17.60
N GLU A 234 -0.50 24.43 17.91
CA GLU A 234 0.46 25.51 18.26
C GLU A 234 1.16 25.24 19.60
N HIS A 235 0.45 24.64 20.56
CA HIS A 235 0.96 24.41 21.92
C HIS A 235 1.37 22.96 22.22
N LYS A 236 1.32 22.08 21.21
CA LYS A 236 1.84 20.71 21.39
C LYS A 236 3.31 20.74 21.71
N SER A 237 3.74 19.94 22.70
CA SER A 237 5.17 19.79 23.00
C SER A 237 5.91 19.23 21.76
N ASP A 238 7.02 19.87 21.42
CA ASP A 238 7.94 19.36 20.40
C ASP A 238 8.82 18.27 21.02
N VAL A 239 8.28 17.05 21.07
CA VAL A 239 8.96 15.88 21.64
C VAL A 239 10.33 15.66 21.00
N ALA A 240 10.50 16.01 19.72
CA ALA A 240 11.79 15.93 19.06
C ALA A 240 12.79 16.91 19.65
N SER A 241 12.39 18.14 19.94
CA SER A 241 13.24 19.14 20.60
C SER A 241 13.58 18.80 22.05
N GLU A 242 12.71 18.09 22.75
CA GLU A 242 12.98 17.60 24.12
C GLU A 242 13.93 16.40 24.13
N LEU A 243 13.70 15.43 23.27
CA LEU A 243 14.48 14.18 23.22
C LEU A 243 15.85 14.34 22.56
N TYR A 244 15.98 15.21 21.57
CA TYR A 244 17.22 15.41 20.83
C TYR A 244 18.44 15.68 21.74
N PRO A 245 18.41 16.65 22.66
CA PRO A 245 19.57 16.92 23.54
C PRO A 245 19.86 15.71 24.47
N VAL A 246 18.83 15.02 24.94
CA VAL A 246 19.01 13.86 25.82
C VAL A 246 19.80 12.75 25.10
N PHE A 247 19.44 12.44 23.87
CA PHE A 247 20.12 11.41 23.07
C PHE A 247 21.52 11.86 22.64
N VAL A 248 21.70 13.12 22.23
CA VAL A 248 23.01 13.65 21.85
C VAL A 248 23.99 13.57 23.05
N ASN A 249 23.54 13.95 24.24
CA ASN A 249 24.35 13.85 25.46
C ASN A 249 24.66 12.37 25.79
N LYS A 250 23.67 11.48 25.70
CA LYS A 250 23.87 10.07 25.97
C LYS A 250 24.86 9.40 25.02
N ILE A 251 24.83 9.78 23.73
CA ILE A 251 25.80 9.32 22.73
C ILE A 251 27.21 9.80 23.11
N ALA A 252 27.35 11.05 23.51
CA ALA A 252 28.63 11.63 23.96
C ALA A 252 29.15 10.95 25.22
N ASP A 253 28.30 10.79 26.25
CA ASP A 253 28.64 10.12 27.52
C ASP A 253 29.05 8.65 27.33
N SER A 254 28.45 7.98 26.36
CA SER A 254 28.82 6.62 25.98
C SER A 254 30.16 6.55 25.24
N GLY A 255 30.75 7.72 24.95
CA GLY A 255 31.97 7.85 24.17
C GLY A 255 31.84 7.33 22.74
N TRP A 256 30.63 7.32 22.19
CA TRP A 256 30.38 6.98 20.80
C TRP A 256 30.70 8.16 19.88
N VAL A 257 31.02 7.87 18.63
CA VAL A 257 31.40 8.88 17.66
C VAL A 257 30.16 9.44 16.99
N MET A 258 29.91 10.72 17.20
CA MET A 258 28.80 11.43 16.56
C MET A 258 29.10 11.66 15.08
N GLY A 259 28.13 11.33 14.21
CA GLY A 259 28.10 11.70 12.80
C GLY A 259 27.27 12.97 12.56
N SER A 260 26.62 13.06 11.40
CA SER A 260 25.70 14.18 11.12
C SER A 260 24.47 14.15 12.02
N LYS A 261 24.01 15.34 12.43
CA LYS A 261 22.86 15.50 13.31
C LYS A 261 22.08 16.78 13.03
N ASN A 262 20.79 16.76 13.33
CA ASN A 262 19.92 17.94 13.41
C ASN A 262 18.76 17.65 14.38
N LYS A 263 17.81 18.58 14.53
CA LYS A 263 16.66 18.37 15.43
C LYS A 263 15.80 17.15 15.12
N GLY A 264 15.82 16.66 13.88
CA GLY A 264 15.02 15.52 13.44
C GLY A 264 15.73 14.17 13.56
N TYR A 265 17.06 14.16 13.59
CA TYR A 265 17.84 12.92 13.70
C TYR A 265 19.21 13.10 14.35
N ALA A 266 19.76 12.01 14.88
CA ALA A 266 21.15 11.91 15.31
C ALA A 266 21.78 10.63 14.75
N ARG A 267 22.94 10.75 14.09
CA ARG A 267 23.72 9.62 13.54
C ARG A 267 24.97 9.41 14.37
N PHE A 268 25.34 8.16 14.58
CA PHE A 268 26.49 7.83 15.41
C PHE A 268 27.08 6.46 15.08
N LEU A 269 28.31 6.21 15.56
CA LEU A 269 28.96 4.90 15.59
C LEU A 269 29.45 4.58 17.00
N THR A 270 29.42 3.32 17.38
CA THR A 270 30.15 2.87 18.56
C THR A 270 31.66 2.95 18.31
N LYS A 271 32.48 3.10 19.37
CA LYS A 271 33.95 3.11 19.26
C LYS A 271 34.49 1.85 18.54
N LYS A 272 33.91 0.68 18.83
CA LYS A 272 34.32 -0.57 18.19
C LYS A 272 34.07 -0.57 16.69
N LEU A 273 32.88 -0.14 16.26
CA LEU A 273 32.55 -0.07 14.84
C LEU A 273 33.35 1.01 14.09
N LYS A 274 33.65 2.13 14.74
CA LYS A 274 34.49 3.19 14.14
C LYS A 274 35.89 2.68 13.76
N ASN A 275 36.44 1.77 14.54
CA ASN A 275 37.75 1.19 14.29
C ASN A 275 37.75 0.11 13.18
N ILE A 276 36.60 -0.47 12.90
CA ILE A 276 36.44 -1.59 11.93
C ILE A 276 35.93 -1.08 10.60
N ILE A 277 35.00 -0.11 10.58
CA ILE A 277 34.36 0.35 9.36
C ILE A 277 35.21 1.42 8.69
N PRO A 278 35.65 1.22 7.43
CA PRO A 278 36.48 2.20 6.73
C PRO A 278 35.68 3.45 6.36
N ASN A 279 36.34 4.61 6.40
CA ASN A 279 35.79 5.89 5.94
C ASN A 279 36.04 6.08 4.45
N LYS A 280 35.32 5.36 3.58
CA LYS A 280 35.42 5.44 2.12
C LYS A 280 34.08 5.74 1.45
N GLY A 281 33.06 6.11 2.23
CA GLY A 281 31.74 6.46 1.73
C GLY A 281 31.70 7.80 1.00
N GLN A 282 30.68 8.02 0.19
CA GLN A 282 30.50 9.26 -0.56
C GLN A 282 29.33 10.12 -0.08
N GLY A 283 28.52 9.63 0.85
CA GLY A 283 27.24 10.25 1.23
C GLY A 283 27.23 11.11 2.50
N TRP A 284 28.28 11.04 3.34
CA TRP A 284 28.35 11.77 4.61
C TRP A 284 29.64 12.56 4.78
N PRO A 285 29.63 13.65 5.59
CA PRO A 285 30.76 14.58 5.67
C PRO A 285 32.12 13.96 6.03
N LEU A 286 32.11 12.92 6.89
CA LEU A 286 33.34 12.22 7.29
C LEU A 286 33.60 10.96 6.49
N LYS A 287 32.93 10.81 5.34
CA LYS A 287 33.06 9.66 4.43
C LYS A 287 32.79 8.31 5.10
N GLU A 288 31.89 8.28 6.05
CA GLU A 288 31.48 7.03 6.70
C GLU A 288 30.74 6.13 5.70
N ASN A 289 30.98 4.80 5.80
CA ASN A 289 30.26 3.81 5.02
C ASN A 289 28.97 3.35 5.71
N PHE A 290 28.86 3.57 7.03
CA PHE A 290 27.75 3.13 7.85
C PHE A 290 27.60 4.03 9.08
N LEU A 291 26.36 4.35 9.43
CA LEU A 291 26.00 5.05 10.66
C LEU A 291 24.68 4.49 11.20
N PHE A 292 24.57 4.38 12.51
CA PHE A 292 23.28 4.27 13.17
C PHE A 292 22.58 5.62 13.09
N GLU A 293 21.26 5.62 12.94
CA GLU A 293 20.44 6.82 12.94
C GLU A 293 19.29 6.66 13.93
N ILE A 294 19.13 7.62 14.83
CA ILE A 294 17.93 7.78 15.63
C ILE A 294 17.14 8.90 14.98
N ASP A 295 15.90 8.59 14.58
CA ASP A 295 14.94 9.51 14.00
C ASP A 295 13.98 9.99 15.08
N PHE A 296 13.85 11.32 15.24
CA PHE A 296 12.97 11.97 16.20
C PHE A 296 11.67 12.46 15.57
N PHE A 297 11.48 12.29 14.25
CA PHE A 297 10.24 12.66 13.57
C PHE A 297 9.13 11.65 13.85
N GLY A 298 8.10 12.11 14.56
CA GLY A 298 6.91 11.35 14.88
C GLY A 298 6.90 10.80 16.32
N VAL A 299 5.79 10.16 16.69
CA VAL A 299 5.53 9.60 18.05
C VAL A 299 6.39 8.38 18.36
N LYS A 300 7.15 7.85 17.37
CA LYS A 300 7.95 6.63 17.51
C LYS A 300 9.40 6.92 17.19
N ILE A 301 10.28 6.68 18.17
CA ILE A 301 11.73 6.65 17.94
C ILE A 301 12.03 5.42 17.10
N ARG A 302 12.64 5.61 15.94
CA ARG A 302 13.05 4.53 15.05
C ARG A 302 14.58 4.48 15.00
N LEU A 303 15.15 3.29 15.21
CA LEU A 303 16.56 3.03 14.95
C LEU A 303 16.67 2.45 13.54
N PHE A 304 17.28 3.20 12.62
CA PHE A 304 17.54 2.74 11.26
C PHE A 304 18.99 2.31 11.10
N LEU A 305 19.19 1.13 10.52
CA LEU A 305 20.45 0.78 9.90
C LEU A 305 20.43 1.33 8.46
N LYS A 306 21.01 2.51 8.22
CA LYS A 306 21.22 3.00 6.85
C LYS A 306 22.53 2.47 6.32
N GLN A 307 22.43 1.54 5.37
CA GLN A 307 23.57 0.98 4.65
C GLN A 307 23.65 1.62 3.25
N LEU A 308 24.76 2.22 2.95
CA LEU A 308 25.17 2.53 1.59
C LEU A 308 26.01 1.35 1.03
N PHE A 309 25.32 0.48 0.31
CA PHE A 309 25.81 -0.54 -0.64
C PHE A 309 26.54 -1.83 -0.20
N LEU A 310 26.14 -2.86 -0.88
CA LEU A 310 26.47 -4.29 -1.05
C LEU A 310 27.92 -4.80 -0.73
N GLN A 311 28.93 -3.96 -0.63
CA GLN A 311 30.30 -4.39 -0.32
C GLN A 311 30.56 -4.68 1.16
N VAL A 312 29.71 -4.15 2.06
CA VAL A 312 29.87 -4.33 3.52
C VAL A 312 29.22 -5.63 4.00
N MET A 313 28.25 -6.18 3.27
CA MET A 313 27.64 -7.46 3.61
C MET A 313 28.65 -8.62 3.68
N TRP A 314 29.66 -8.59 2.84
CA TRP A 314 30.71 -9.62 2.83
C TRP A 314 31.62 -9.57 4.06
N SER A 315 31.96 -8.36 4.49
CA SER A 315 32.81 -8.16 5.69
C SER A 315 32.06 -8.43 6.98
N PHE A 316 30.74 -8.16 7.03
CA PHE A 316 29.90 -8.41 8.19
C PHE A 316 29.56 -9.90 8.35
N LYS A 317 29.39 -10.62 7.26
CA LYS A 317 29.19 -12.07 7.26
C LYS A 317 30.43 -12.79 7.81
N ILE A 318 31.64 -12.36 7.44
CA ILE A 318 32.91 -12.88 7.94
C ILE A 318 33.11 -12.58 9.45
N PHE A 319 32.56 -11.45 9.93
CA PHE A 319 32.63 -11.09 11.36
C PHE A 319 31.69 -11.93 12.24
N LEU A 320 30.45 -12.18 11.76
CA LEU A 320 29.47 -13.02 12.47
C LEU A 320 29.82 -14.51 12.46
N GLU A 321 30.59 -14.99 11.48
CA GLU A 321 31.07 -16.37 11.41
C GLU A 321 32.35 -16.63 12.25
N LYS A 322 32.98 -15.57 12.80
CA LYS A 322 34.22 -15.68 13.62
C LYS A 322 34.02 -15.36 15.11
N HIS A 323 32.82 -15.03 15.55
CA HIS A 323 32.44 -14.74 16.91
C HIS A 323 31.05 -15.29 17.22
#